data_d995b772845c2edbaa65490e5a6dcc21
#
_entry.id   d995b772845c2edbaa65490e5a6dcc21
#
_cell.length_a   1.000
_cell.length_b   1.000
_cell.length_c   1.000
_cell.angle_alpha   90.00
_cell.angle_beta   90.00
_cell.angle_gamma   90.00
#
_symmetry.space_group_name_H-M   'P 1'
#
loop_
_entity.id
_entity.type
_entity.pdbx_description
1 polymer ?
#
loop_
_entity_poly.entity_id
_entity_poly.type
_entity_poly.pdbx_seq_one_letter_code
_entity_poly.pdbx_strand_id
1 'polypeptide(L)'
;MLRRIAPTLLLLLSGTVPAAAHEIPARVALRGYVVPADGVVRVALRLPLAALRDLDVPLRLDGTLDHDTARPRIDEGVRTWLLPSLALEAGGRPSGPWRVAAWRVVPPGDRAFDAWATARLPHDDGTPPAVPSLRWQEALLDVWLEVPAAGAPGALAFTPALAHLGVRTSTVLTFVLPDGAERTLRYVGDPGRVALDPSWLV
;
A
#
# COMPACT_ATOMS: atom_id res chain seq x y z
N MET A 1 11.67 49.74 -59.33
CA MET A 1 11.24 48.38 -59.14
C MET A 1 11.60 47.93 -57.71
N LEU A 2 10.71 48.09 -56.74
CA LEU A 2 10.92 47.61 -55.35
C LEU A 2 10.19 46.30 -55.13
N ARG A 3 10.96 45.22 -54.91
CA ARG A 3 10.44 43.89 -54.56
C ARG A 3 10.13 43.88 -53.06
N ARG A 4 8.85 43.79 -52.68
CA ARG A 4 8.39 43.59 -51.31
C ARG A 4 8.59 42.12 -50.91
N ILE A 5 9.46 41.86 -49.95
CA ILE A 5 9.63 40.57 -49.30
C ILE A 5 8.66 40.54 -48.11
N ALA A 6 7.65 39.70 -48.15
CA ALA A 6 6.77 39.45 -47.03
C ALA A 6 7.40 38.38 -46.11
N PRO A 7 7.52 38.63 -44.80
CA PRO A 7 7.96 37.57 -43.90
C PRO A 7 6.80 36.62 -43.59
N THR A 8 6.95 35.38 -43.97
CA THR A 8 6.04 34.28 -43.60
C THR A 8 6.28 33.94 -42.12
N LEU A 9 5.38 34.40 -41.25
CA LEU A 9 5.39 34.07 -39.83
C LEU A 9 4.88 32.62 -39.65
N LEU A 10 5.81 31.69 -39.46
CA LEU A 10 5.50 30.28 -39.16
C LEU A 10 5.11 30.18 -37.70
N LEU A 11 3.80 30.09 -37.41
CA LEU A 11 3.26 29.91 -36.08
C LEU A 11 3.46 28.43 -35.71
N LEU A 12 4.50 28.12 -34.91
CA LEU A 12 4.68 26.82 -34.26
C LEU A 12 3.61 26.69 -33.17
N LEU A 13 2.50 26.01 -33.46
CA LEU A 13 1.59 25.51 -32.45
C LEU A 13 2.31 24.39 -31.69
N SER A 14 2.98 24.75 -30.60
CA SER A 14 3.43 23.78 -29.59
C SER A 14 2.20 23.21 -28.88
N GLY A 15 1.71 22.07 -29.34
CA GLY A 15 0.70 21.30 -28.64
C GLY A 15 1.28 20.86 -27.31
N THR A 16 0.92 21.55 -26.23
CA THR A 16 1.17 21.07 -24.87
C THR A 16 0.30 19.83 -24.65
N VAL A 17 0.90 18.66 -24.78
CA VAL A 17 0.29 17.43 -24.28
C VAL A 17 0.17 17.62 -22.78
N PRO A 18 -1.04 17.58 -22.17
CA PRO A 18 -1.15 17.62 -20.73
C PRO A 18 -0.42 16.38 -20.21
N ALA A 19 0.70 16.58 -19.54
CA ALA A 19 1.28 15.54 -18.72
C ALA A 19 0.23 15.22 -17.65
N ALA A 20 -0.36 14.03 -17.70
CA ALA A 20 -1.19 13.51 -16.63
C ALA A 20 -0.29 13.32 -15.41
N ALA A 21 -0.06 14.40 -14.66
CA ALA A 21 0.54 14.29 -13.33
C ALA A 21 -0.46 13.50 -12.48
N HIS A 22 -0.09 12.30 -12.05
CA HIS A 22 -0.88 11.54 -11.09
C HIS A 22 -1.01 12.38 -9.82
N GLU A 23 -2.22 12.92 -9.59
CA GLU A 23 -2.51 13.70 -8.39
C GLU A 23 -2.31 12.81 -7.16
N ILE A 24 -1.55 13.33 -6.20
CA ILE A 24 -1.43 12.72 -4.88
C ILE A 24 -2.83 12.69 -4.25
N PRO A 25 -3.36 11.54 -3.83
CA PRO A 25 -4.68 11.49 -3.20
C PRO A 25 -4.76 12.46 -2.02
N ALA A 26 -5.78 13.30 -2.02
CA ALA A 26 -5.97 14.30 -0.95
C ALA A 26 -6.13 13.63 0.42
N ARG A 27 -6.75 12.46 0.46
CA ARG A 27 -6.95 11.65 1.67
C ARG A 27 -6.73 10.18 1.37
N VAL A 28 -5.93 9.54 2.21
CA VAL A 28 -5.70 8.09 2.20
C VAL A 28 -6.09 7.53 3.56
N ALA A 29 -6.95 6.51 3.55
CA ALA A 29 -7.30 5.75 4.74
C ALA A 29 -6.67 4.36 4.64
N LEU A 30 -5.85 4.03 5.63
CA LEU A 30 -5.20 2.73 5.76
C LEU A 30 -5.82 1.96 6.92
N ARG A 31 -5.97 0.66 6.74
CA ARG A 31 -6.27 -0.27 7.82
C ARG A 31 -5.24 -1.39 7.78
N GLY A 32 -4.80 -1.85 8.93
CA GLY A 32 -3.84 -2.94 8.99
C GLY A 32 -3.87 -3.73 10.28
N TYR A 33 -3.24 -4.90 10.20
CA TYR A 33 -3.01 -5.81 11.30
C TYR A 33 -1.53 -6.13 11.38
N VAL A 34 -1.00 -6.19 12.59
CA VAL A 34 0.38 -6.62 12.87
C VAL A 34 0.31 -7.79 13.82
N VAL A 35 0.82 -8.94 13.41
CA VAL A 35 0.65 -10.21 14.11
C VAL A 35 1.99 -10.92 14.25
N PRO A 36 2.62 -10.88 15.41
CA PRO A 36 3.76 -11.72 15.71
C PRO A 36 3.34 -13.19 15.77
N ALA A 37 4.02 -14.07 15.04
CA ALA A 37 3.77 -15.51 15.05
C ALA A 37 5.00 -16.29 14.61
N ASP A 38 5.39 -17.32 15.36
CA ASP A 38 6.37 -18.35 14.96
C ASP A 38 7.69 -17.83 14.34
N GLY A 39 8.28 -16.80 14.96
CA GLY A 39 9.56 -16.23 14.50
C GLY A 39 9.46 -15.29 13.30
N VAL A 40 8.25 -14.94 12.89
CA VAL A 40 7.98 -13.92 11.88
C VAL A 40 6.98 -12.90 12.42
N VAL A 41 6.98 -11.70 11.86
CA VAL A 41 5.87 -10.76 12.02
C VAL A 41 5.15 -10.66 10.69
N ARG A 42 3.84 -10.90 10.73
CA ARG A 42 2.94 -10.72 9.60
C ARG A 42 2.27 -9.36 9.68
N VAL A 43 2.26 -8.67 8.57
CA VAL A 43 1.56 -7.38 8.44
C VAL A 43 0.58 -7.49 7.28
N ALA A 44 -0.70 -7.29 7.57
CA ALA A 44 -1.72 -7.16 6.54
C ALA A 44 -2.12 -5.68 6.45
N LEU A 45 -2.08 -5.10 5.26
CA LEU A 45 -2.45 -3.71 5.02
C LEU A 45 -3.52 -3.63 3.94
N ARG A 46 -4.53 -2.79 4.17
CA ARG A 46 -5.50 -2.36 3.16
C ARG A 46 -5.37 -0.88 2.93
N LEU A 47 -5.26 -0.49 1.66
CA LEU A 47 -5.13 0.90 1.21
C LEU A 47 -5.84 1.10 -0.14
N PRO A 48 -6.21 2.34 -0.50
CA PRO A 48 -6.63 2.64 -1.87
C PRO A 48 -5.51 2.29 -2.85
N LEU A 49 -5.82 1.58 -3.93
CA LEU A 49 -4.81 1.26 -4.96
C LEU A 49 -4.19 2.54 -5.55
N ALA A 50 -4.99 3.60 -5.67
CA ALA A 50 -4.53 4.92 -6.12
C ALA A 50 -3.50 5.60 -5.18
N ALA A 51 -3.27 5.07 -3.98
CA ALA A 51 -2.22 5.57 -3.09
C ALA A 51 -0.81 5.12 -3.51
N LEU A 52 -0.71 4.05 -4.31
CA LEU A 52 0.54 3.67 -4.96
C LEU A 52 0.75 4.58 -6.17
N ARG A 53 1.58 5.59 -5.99
CA ARG A 53 1.81 6.63 -7.00
C ARG A 53 2.55 6.08 -8.22
N ASP A 54 2.41 6.81 -9.33
CA ASP A 54 3.17 6.56 -10.56
C ASP A 54 3.05 5.13 -11.10
N LEU A 55 2.00 4.43 -10.66
CA LEU A 55 1.63 3.18 -11.31
C LEU A 55 0.96 3.49 -12.63
N ASP A 56 1.70 3.31 -13.70
CA ASP A 56 1.12 3.23 -15.05
C ASP A 56 0.37 1.90 -15.16
N VAL A 57 -0.83 1.88 -14.55
CA VAL A 57 -1.67 0.68 -14.53
C VAL A 57 -2.43 0.60 -15.83
N PRO A 58 -2.23 -0.46 -16.60
CA PRO A 58 -3.00 -0.68 -17.84
C PRO A 58 -4.50 -0.77 -17.54
N LEU A 59 -5.26 0.05 -18.27
CA LEU A 59 -6.72 0.07 -18.19
C LEU A 59 -7.33 -0.46 -19.47
N ARG A 60 -8.47 -1.10 -19.34
CA ARG A 60 -9.32 -1.47 -20.48
C ARG A 60 -10.00 -0.23 -21.05
N LEU A 61 -10.60 -0.35 -22.23
CA LEU A 61 -11.29 0.75 -22.91
C LEU A 61 -12.44 1.37 -22.07
N ASP A 62 -13.02 0.61 -21.15
CA ASP A 62 -14.07 1.05 -20.24
C ASP A 62 -13.53 1.70 -18.96
N GLY A 63 -12.21 1.86 -18.84
CA GLY A 63 -11.54 2.45 -17.67
C GLY A 63 -11.40 1.51 -16.48
N THR A 64 -11.71 0.22 -16.64
CA THR A 64 -11.48 -0.79 -15.61
C THR A 64 -10.05 -1.34 -15.68
N LEU A 65 -9.58 -1.89 -14.56
CA LEU A 65 -8.27 -2.52 -14.48
C LEU A 65 -8.16 -3.69 -15.46
N ASP A 66 -7.11 -3.68 -16.27
CA ASP A 66 -6.68 -4.87 -16.98
C ASP A 66 -5.78 -5.68 -16.07
N HIS A 67 -6.37 -6.69 -15.46
CA HIS A 67 -5.76 -7.43 -14.37
C HIS A 67 -4.45 -8.12 -14.73
N ASP A 68 -4.39 -8.76 -15.88
CA ASP A 68 -3.23 -9.57 -16.25
C ASP A 68 -2.00 -8.71 -16.52
N THR A 69 -2.22 -7.54 -17.11
CA THR A 69 -1.16 -6.57 -17.38
C THR A 69 -0.88 -5.63 -16.19
N ALA A 70 -1.85 -5.43 -15.27
CA ALA A 70 -1.67 -4.64 -14.06
C ALA A 70 -0.82 -5.34 -12.98
N ARG A 71 -0.83 -6.67 -12.93
CA ARG A 71 -0.14 -7.45 -11.89
C ARG A 71 1.34 -7.04 -11.69
N PRO A 72 2.21 -7.01 -12.72
CA PRO A 72 3.61 -6.61 -12.54
C PRO A 72 3.76 -5.19 -12.00
N ARG A 73 2.86 -4.28 -12.40
CA ARG A 73 2.87 -2.89 -11.94
C ARG A 73 2.48 -2.76 -10.48
N ILE A 74 1.48 -3.51 -10.04
CA ILE A 74 1.08 -3.54 -8.64
C ILE A 74 2.20 -4.14 -7.78
N ASP A 75 2.83 -5.22 -8.21
CA ASP A 75 4.00 -5.80 -7.54
C ASP A 75 5.14 -4.78 -7.38
N GLU A 76 5.44 -4.04 -8.44
CA GLU A 76 6.45 -2.97 -8.42
C GLU A 76 6.05 -1.86 -7.45
N GLY A 77 4.79 -1.41 -7.49
CA GLY A 77 4.28 -0.37 -6.60
C GLY A 77 4.35 -0.75 -5.13
N VAL A 78 4.00 -1.97 -4.77
CA VAL A 78 4.13 -2.48 -3.40
C VAL A 78 5.60 -2.44 -2.95
N ARG A 79 6.52 -2.90 -3.79
CA ARG A 79 7.96 -2.91 -3.48
C ARG A 79 8.55 -1.51 -3.36
N THR A 80 8.11 -0.57 -4.19
CA THR A 80 8.66 0.78 -4.26
C THR A 80 8.07 1.69 -3.18
N TRP A 81 6.76 1.60 -2.92
CA TRP A 81 6.06 2.57 -2.08
C TRP A 81 5.74 2.06 -0.68
N LEU A 82 5.57 0.75 -0.47
CA LEU A 82 5.23 0.22 0.84
C LEU A 82 6.45 -0.33 1.59
N LEU A 83 7.23 -1.23 0.98
CA LEU A 83 8.29 -1.91 1.71
C LEU A 83 9.34 -0.98 2.33
N PRO A 84 9.85 0.07 1.64
CA PRO A 84 10.85 0.96 2.22
C PRO A 84 10.31 1.80 3.38
N SER A 85 8.98 1.91 3.50
CA SER A 85 8.31 2.72 4.51
C SER A 85 7.96 1.94 5.78
N LEU A 86 8.33 0.68 5.84
CA LEU A 86 8.07 -0.20 6.97
C LEU A 86 9.38 -0.66 7.59
N ALA A 87 9.55 -0.44 8.88
CA ALA A 87 10.67 -1.00 9.63
C ALA A 87 10.16 -1.79 10.84
N LEU A 88 10.80 -2.93 11.09
CA LEU A 88 10.61 -3.72 12.28
C LEU A 88 11.94 -3.88 13.00
N GLU A 89 11.92 -3.73 14.31
CA GLU A 89 13.03 -4.03 15.20
C GLU A 89 12.65 -5.19 16.12
N ALA A 90 13.59 -6.09 16.35
CA ALA A 90 13.48 -7.16 17.31
C ALA A 90 14.69 -7.09 18.26
N GLY A 91 14.45 -6.96 19.57
CA GLY A 91 15.52 -6.77 20.56
C GLY A 91 16.39 -5.52 20.31
N GLY A 92 15.81 -4.44 19.78
CA GLY A 92 16.53 -3.21 19.44
C GLY A 92 17.42 -3.29 18.20
N ARG A 93 17.28 -4.33 17.39
CA ARG A 93 18.00 -4.50 16.12
C ARG A 93 17.04 -4.54 14.95
N PRO A 94 17.37 -3.95 13.80
CA PRO A 94 16.58 -4.09 12.59
C PRO A 94 16.35 -5.56 12.25
N SER A 95 15.11 -5.89 11.92
CA SER A 95 14.75 -7.20 11.41
C SER A 95 15.13 -7.35 9.94
N GLY A 96 15.11 -8.58 9.43
CA GLY A 96 15.49 -8.89 8.06
C GLY A 96 14.59 -8.23 7.00
N PRO A 97 14.85 -8.53 5.71
CA PRO A 97 14.08 -7.91 4.64
C PRO A 97 12.62 -8.33 4.67
N TRP A 98 11.74 -7.40 4.31
CA TRP A 98 10.32 -7.65 4.10
C TRP A 98 10.10 -8.54 2.88
N ARG A 99 9.17 -9.47 2.99
CA ARG A 99 8.68 -10.31 1.89
C ARG A 99 7.21 -9.99 1.63
N VAL A 100 6.85 -9.79 0.37
CA VAL A 100 5.44 -9.78 -0.05
C VAL A 100 4.97 -11.22 -0.12
N ALA A 101 4.09 -11.61 0.78
CA ALA A 101 3.53 -12.96 0.81
C ALA A 101 2.41 -13.11 -0.21
N ALA A 102 1.52 -12.11 -0.29
CA ALA A 102 0.45 -12.02 -1.29
C ALA A 102 -0.09 -10.60 -1.38
N TRP A 103 -0.92 -10.35 -2.40
CA TRP A 103 -1.79 -9.19 -2.48
C TRP A 103 -3.03 -9.53 -3.30
N ARG A 104 -4.06 -8.74 -3.15
CA ARG A 104 -5.26 -8.80 -4.00
C ARG A 104 -5.90 -7.42 -4.14
N VAL A 105 -6.62 -7.20 -5.23
CA VAL A 105 -7.45 -6.01 -5.46
C VAL A 105 -8.90 -6.35 -5.13
N VAL A 106 -9.55 -5.47 -4.37
CA VAL A 106 -10.93 -5.69 -3.89
C VAL A 106 -11.78 -4.42 -4.06
N PRO A 107 -13.11 -4.56 -4.13
CA PRO A 107 -14.02 -3.41 -4.15
C PRO A 107 -14.08 -2.69 -2.79
N PRO A 108 -14.52 -1.42 -2.75
CA PRO A 108 -14.63 -0.64 -1.51
C PRO A 108 -15.53 -1.28 -0.44
N GLY A 109 -16.51 -2.09 -0.85
CA GLY A 109 -17.43 -2.78 0.06
C GLY A 109 -16.92 -4.12 0.63
N ASP A 110 -15.70 -4.55 0.26
CA ASP A 110 -15.13 -5.80 0.79
C ASP A 110 -14.89 -5.70 2.30
N ARG A 111 -15.42 -6.67 3.06
CA ARG A 111 -15.41 -6.69 4.52
C ARG A 111 -14.32 -7.57 5.12
N ALA A 112 -13.45 -8.17 4.34
CA ALA A 112 -12.43 -9.09 4.85
C ALA A 112 -11.48 -8.46 5.88
N PHE A 113 -11.29 -7.13 5.82
CA PHE A 113 -10.47 -6.38 6.78
C PHE A 113 -11.24 -5.82 7.98
N ASP A 114 -12.49 -6.23 8.20
CA ASP A 114 -13.24 -5.82 9.39
C ASP A 114 -12.73 -6.49 10.67
N ALA A 115 -12.15 -7.70 10.56
CA ALA A 115 -11.53 -8.43 11.66
C ALA A 115 -10.29 -9.20 11.21
N TRP A 116 -9.33 -9.44 12.13
CA TRP A 116 -8.14 -10.23 11.82
C TRP A 116 -8.48 -11.64 11.32
N ALA A 117 -9.50 -12.27 11.90
CA ALA A 117 -9.92 -13.62 11.51
C ALA A 117 -10.24 -13.75 10.02
N THR A 118 -10.73 -12.67 9.40
CA THR A 118 -11.07 -12.60 7.96
C THR A 118 -10.00 -11.90 7.12
N ALA A 119 -9.14 -11.09 7.76
CA ALA A 119 -8.02 -10.41 7.10
C ALA A 119 -6.78 -11.29 6.94
N ARG A 120 -6.84 -12.56 7.38
CA ARG A 120 -5.73 -13.49 7.24
C ARG A 120 -5.36 -13.69 5.78
N LEU A 121 -4.09 -14.05 5.57
CA LEU A 121 -3.61 -14.45 4.25
C LEU A 121 -4.56 -15.52 3.69
N PRO A 122 -5.11 -15.33 2.50
CA PRO A 122 -5.86 -16.39 1.84
C PRO A 122 -5.01 -17.65 1.78
N HIS A 123 -5.63 -18.81 2.02
CA HIS A 123 -4.92 -20.08 1.78
C HIS A 123 -4.46 -20.06 0.33
N ASP A 124 -3.18 -20.30 0.14
CA ASP A 124 -2.58 -20.40 -1.20
C ASP A 124 -3.00 -21.77 -1.77
N ASP A 125 -4.19 -21.80 -2.35
CA ASP A 125 -4.68 -22.94 -3.14
C ASP A 125 -4.20 -22.89 -4.59
N GLY A 126 -3.28 -21.95 -4.89
CA GLY A 126 -2.74 -21.73 -6.23
C GLY A 126 -3.71 -21.05 -7.19
N THR A 127 -4.93 -20.72 -6.74
CA THR A 127 -5.91 -19.99 -7.55
C THR A 127 -5.60 -18.49 -7.51
N PRO A 128 -5.23 -17.86 -8.64
CA PRO A 128 -5.08 -16.42 -8.66
C PRO A 128 -6.39 -15.76 -8.21
N PRO A 129 -6.36 -14.78 -7.29
CA PRO A 129 -7.58 -14.12 -6.87
C PRO A 129 -8.26 -13.51 -8.10
N ALA A 130 -9.56 -13.82 -8.25
CA ALA A 130 -10.37 -13.19 -9.27
C ALA A 130 -10.39 -11.69 -8.99
N VAL A 131 -9.93 -10.88 -9.94
CA VAL A 131 -10.03 -9.44 -9.80
C VAL A 131 -11.32 -9.00 -10.46
N PRO A 132 -12.23 -8.41 -9.69
CA PRO A 132 -13.43 -7.84 -10.25
C PRO A 132 -13.08 -6.71 -11.24
N SER A 133 -13.91 -6.49 -12.24
CA SER A 133 -13.82 -5.33 -13.13
C SER A 133 -14.07 -4.07 -12.30
N LEU A 134 -13.01 -3.45 -11.82
CA LEU A 134 -13.04 -2.27 -10.96
C LEU A 134 -12.36 -1.10 -11.65
N ARG A 135 -12.90 0.08 -11.45
CA ARG A 135 -12.18 1.30 -11.76
C ARG A 135 -11.00 1.43 -10.80
N TRP A 136 -9.86 1.74 -11.34
CA TRP A 136 -8.61 1.86 -10.60
C TRP A 136 -8.72 2.82 -9.39
N GLN A 137 -9.44 3.95 -9.55
CA GLN A 137 -9.62 4.95 -8.50
C GLN A 137 -10.50 4.46 -7.33
N GLU A 138 -11.35 3.46 -7.57
CA GLU A 138 -12.26 2.89 -6.57
C GLU A 138 -11.67 1.65 -5.90
N ALA A 139 -10.65 1.06 -6.51
CA ALA A 139 -10.07 -0.19 -6.06
C ALA A 139 -9.31 -0.04 -4.73
N LEU A 140 -9.46 -1.02 -3.85
CA LEU A 140 -8.62 -1.20 -2.69
C LEU A 140 -7.60 -2.30 -2.96
N LEU A 141 -6.42 -2.15 -2.37
CA LEU A 141 -5.36 -3.14 -2.38
C LEU A 141 -5.19 -3.72 -0.98
N ASP A 142 -5.31 -5.02 -0.85
CA ASP A 142 -4.90 -5.79 0.32
C ASP A 142 -3.52 -6.36 0.06
N VAL A 143 -2.59 -6.15 0.98
CA VAL A 143 -1.21 -6.66 0.89
C VAL A 143 -0.87 -7.41 2.17
N TRP A 144 -0.30 -8.58 2.04
CA TRP A 144 0.25 -9.37 3.13
C TRP A 144 1.77 -9.40 3.04
N LEU A 145 2.39 -8.96 4.11
CA LEU A 145 3.84 -8.84 4.24
C LEU A 145 4.32 -9.71 5.39
N GLU A 146 5.52 -10.24 5.25
CA GLU A 146 6.19 -10.99 6.31
C GLU A 146 7.63 -10.50 6.48
N VAL A 147 8.07 -10.48 7.73
CA VAL A 147 9.46 -10.16 8.07
C VAL A 147 9.93 -11.11 9.17
N PRO A 148 11.13 -11.70 9.05
CA PRO A 148 11.71 -12.51 10.12
C PRO A 148 11.89 -11.66 11.37
N ALA A 149 11.47 -12.19 12.51
CA ALA A 149 11.63 -11.56 13.81
C ALA A 149 12.33 -12.53 14.76
N ALA A 150 13.62 -12.46 14.80
CA ALA A 150 14.42 -13.23 15.78
C ALA A 150 14.39 -12.52 17.12
N GLY A 151 13.68 -13.07 18.12
CA GLY A 151 13.65 -12.53 19.48
C GLY A 151 12.34 -12.81 20.21
N ALA A 152 12.32 -12.49 21.50
CA ALA A 152 11.10 -12.59 22.30
C ALA A 152 10.06 -11.56 21.84
N PRO A 153 8.77 -11.90 21.84
CA PRO A 153 7.69 -11.01 21.42
C PRO A 153 7.68 -9.64 22.13
N GLY A 154 8.16 -9.56 23.36
CA GLY A 154 8.21 -8.34 24.16
C GLY A 154 9.27 -7.31 23.77
N ALA A 155 10.07 -7.58 22.74
CA ALA A 155 11.14 -6.67 22.30
C ALA A 155 10.92 -6.17 20.85
N LEU A 156 9.70 -6.25 20.34
CA LEU A 156 9.38 -5.81 18.99
C LEU A 156 9.00 -4.33 18.96
N ALA A 157 9.43 -3.63 17.92
CA ALA A 157 8.95 -2.28 17.61
C ALA A 157 8.73 -2.14 16.11
N PHE A 158 7.61 -1.54 15.76
CA PHE A 158 7.20 -1.32 14.37
C PHE A 158 7.16 0.17 14.05
N THR A 159 7.70 0.55 12.92
CA THR A 159 7.70 1.93 12.44
C THR A 159 7.03 1.98 11.05
N PRO A 160 5.73 2.32 10.98
CA PRO A 160 5.03 2.51 9.72
C PRO A 160 5.15 3.98 9.26
N ALA A 161 6.05 4.28 8.34
CA ALA A 161 6.23 5.62 7.77
C ALA A 161 5.39 5.78 6.48
N LEU A 162 4.06 5.74 6.59
CA LEU A 162 3.11 5.68 5.49
C LEU A 162 2.46 7.03 5.15
N ALA A 163 2.87 8.12 5.79
CA ALA A 163 2.29 9.46 5.57
C ALA A 163 2.41 9.93 4.12
N HIS A 164 3.46 9.52 3.43
CA HIS A 164 3.75 9.93 2.05
C HIS A 164 2.74 9.40 1.01
N LEU A 165 1.88 8.43 1.36
CA LEU A 165 0.90 7.85 0.44
C LEU A 165 -0.25 8.80 0.08
N GLY A 166 -0.43 9.91 0.81
CA GLY A 166 -1.43 10.92 0.52
C GLY A 166 -1.07 12.28 1.12
N VAL A 167 -1.80 13.34 0.74
CA VAL A 167 -1.65 14.65 1.40
C VAL A 167 -2.02 14.55 2.88
N ARG A 168 -3.04 13.75 3.19
CA ARG A 168 -3.43 13.38 4.56
C ARG A 168 -3.67 11.87 4.60
N THR A 169 -2.80 11.16 5.29
CA THR A 169 -2.93 9.72 5.51
C THR A 169 -3.40 9.44 6.92
N SER A 170 -4.52 8.74 7.07
CA SER A 170 -5.06 8.27 8.34
C SER A 170 -4.94 6.76 8.41
N THR A 171 -4.44 6.24 9.52
CA THR A 171 -4.18 4.81 9.70
C THR A 171 -4.87 4.27 10.93
N VAL A 172 -5.50 3.11 10.78
CA VAL A 172 -5.98 2.27 11.86
C VAL A 172 -5.16 0.99 11.83
N LEU A 173 -4.30 0.80 12.83
CA LEU A 173 -3.42 -0.34 12.93
C LEU A 173 -3.75 -1.15 14.18
N THR A 174 -4.09 -2.41 14.01
CA THR A 174 -4.44 -3.32 15.10
C THR A 174 -3.31 -4.34 15.29
N PHE A 175 -2.78 -4.38 16.49
CA PHE A 175 -1.83 -5.40 16.92
C PHE A 175 -2.61 -6.56 17.51
N VAL A 176 -2.35 -7.78 17.01
CA VAL A 176 -2.99 -9.00 17.49
C VAL A 176 -1.91 -9.83 18.14
N LEU A 177 -2.03 -10.04 19.44
CA LEU A 177 -1.09 -10.84 20.21
C LEU A 177 -1.33 -12.34 20.06
N PRO A 178 -0.35 -13.19 20.41
CA PRO A 178 -0.48 -14.65 20.28
C PRO A 178 -1.63 -15.25 21.10
N ASP A 179 -2.03 -14.60 22.20
CA ASP A 179 -3.17 -14.96 23.04
C ASP A 179 -4.52 -14.49 22.47
N GLY A 180 -4.51 -13.77 21.34
CA GLY A 180 -5.68 -13.23 20.67
C GLY A 180 -6.11 -11.85 21.18
N ALA A 181 -5.40 -11.26 22.16
CA ALA A 181 -5.67 -9.89 22.59
C ALA A 181 -5.33 -8.88 21.46
N GLU A 182 -6.16 -7.86 21.33
CA GLU A 182 -6.02 -6.84 20.27
C GLU A 182 -5.81 -5.46 20.87
N ARG A 183 -4.90 -4.70 20.27
CA ARG A 183 -4.73 -3.28 20.54
C ARG A 183 -4.77 -2.47 19.25
N THR A 184 -5.62 -1.47 19.20
CA THR A 184 -5.77 -0.61 18.02
C THR A 184 -5.17 0.76 18.27
N LEU A 185 -4.29 1.19 17.35
CA LEU A 185 -3.78 2.55 17.25
C LEU A 185 -4.48 3.27 16.09
N ARG A 186 -4.83 4.55 16.33
CA ARG A 186 -5.38 5.44 15.29
C ARG A 186 -4.52 6.69 15.23
N TYR A 187 -4.01 7.03 14.06
CA TYR A 187 -3.16 8.19 13.89
C TYR A 187 -3.31 8.82 12.50
N VAL A 188 -2.83 10.03 12.36
CA VAL A 188 -2.71 10.77 11.10
C VAL A 188 -1.24 11.09 10.90
N GLY A 189 -0.73 10.88 9.70
CA GLY A 189 0.71 11.00 9.44
C GLY A 189 1.50 9.78 9.89
N ASP A 190 2.71 9.97 10.34
CA ASP A 190 3.60 8.93 10.82
C ASP A 190 3.67 8.92 12.35
N PRO A 191 3.39 7.78 13.00
CA PRO A 191 3.39 7.69 14.46
C PRO A 191 4.80 7.59 15.05
N GLY A 192 5.83 7.44 14.18
CA GLY A 192 7.16 7.07 14.59
C GLY A 192 7.26 5.60 15.03
N ARG A 193 8.19 5.34 15.92
CA ARG A 193 8.45 3.99 16.45
C ARG A 193 7.39 3.61 17.49
N VAL A 194 6.67 2.53 17.21
CA VAL A 194 5.63 1.96 18.07
C VAL A 194 6.16 0.68 18.70
N ALA A 195 6.35 0.66 20.01
CA ALA A 195 6.73 -0.56 20.72
C ALA A 195 5.56 -1.56 20.72
N LEU A 196 5.84 -2.84 20.49
CA LEU A 196 4.89 -3.95 20.52
C LEU A 196 5.10 -4.77 21.81
N ASP A 197 5.08 -4.09 22.97
CA ASP A 197 5.33 -4.72 24.26
C ASP A 197 4.05 -5.32 24.84
N PRO A 198 4.04 -6.61 25.26
CA PRO A 198 2.90 -7.22 25.93
C PRO A 198 2.50 -6.53 27.23
N SER A 199 3.38 -5.76 27.86
CA SER A 199 3.06 -4.99 29.09
C SER A 199 1.95 -3.94 28.91
N TRP A 200 1.48 -3.73 27.69
CA TRP A 200 0.32 -2.85 27.43
C TRP A 200 -1.02 -3.45 27.88
N LEU A 201 -1.02 -4.70 28.27
CA LEU A 201 -2.23 -5.45 28.65
C LEU A 201 -2.56 -5.34 30.13
N VAL A 202 -1.78 -4.59 30.89
CA VAL A 202 -1.99 -4.34 32.32
C VAL A 202 -2.64 -2.99 32.55
#